data_0eaa125fcd51752f2a0a646e81034953
#
_entry.id   0eaa125fcd51752f2a0a646e81034953
#
_cell.length_a   1.000
_cell.length_b   1.000
_cell.length_c   1.000
_cell.angle_alpha   90.00
_cell.angle_beta   90.00
_cell.angle_gamma   90.00
#
_symmetry.space_group_name_H-M   'P 1'
#
loop_
_entity.id
_entity.type
_entity.pdbx_description
1 polymer ?
#
loop_
_entity_poly.entity_id
_entity_poly.type
_entity_poly.pdbx_seq_one_letter_code
_entity_poly.pdbx_strand_id
1 'polypeptide(L)'
;YSSAASDVYKRQDGRITLFGDNLNFDFEPADFGVEPLAKLPRALKAYKNKTVGFDAETTPYFFRQLFAERKIAEHPLEDFCQTAKAEKNPVEISGIEAAHLRDGVAMVRFLHWLSGNWPGKTELDVVKKLHDFRAQGENYWSESFGTIAAAGPDGAVVHYQPAAETDRKLEEGSLLLLDSGAQYFDGTTDITRTIALGTPSPEMCDNFTLVLKAHIALASQKFIDGTDGMSLDKIARSPMWNEGKDYKHGTGHGVGCFLNVHEGPQNIGMYSSSYPCLLYTSDAADE
;
A
#
# COMPACT_ATOMS: atom_id res chain seq x y z
N TYR A 1 9.52 6.09 -5.18
CA TYR A 1 10.73 5.30 -5.06
C TYR A 1 10.69 4.62 -3.72
N SER A 2 10.19 3.40 -3.67
CA SER A 2 10.62 2.46 -2.68
C SER A 2 12.11 2.25 -2.92
N SER A 3 12.94 3.21 -2.55
CA SER A 3 14.25 2.85 -2.16
C SER A 3 14.05 1.97 -0.94
N ALA A 4 14.13 0.67 -1.09
CA ALA A 4 14.70 -0.15 -0.07
C ALA A 4 16.15 0.33 0.12
N ALA A 5 16.30 1.60 0.45
CA ALA A 5 17.46 2.09 1.15
C ALA A 5 17.38 1.30 2.45
N SER A 6 18.11 0.23 2.48
CA SER A 6 18.35 -0.56 3.64
C SER A 6 18.90 0.38 4.69
N ASP A 7 18.00 0.94 5.49
CA ASP A 7 18.36 1.72 6.64
C ASP A 7 18.96 0.73 7.64
N VAL A 8 20.27 0.64 7.64
CA VAL A 8 20.99 -0.17 8.62
C VAL A 8 21.18 0.67 9.85
N TYR A 9 20.47 0.32 10.90
CA TYR A 9 20.56 0.97 12.20
C TYR A 9 21.72 0.40 13.00
N LYS A 10 22.58 1.28 13.49
CA LYS A 10 23.61 0.96 14.46
C LYS A 10 23.25 1.63 15.77
N ARG A 11 22.95 0.82 16.81
CA ARG A 11 22.87 1.31 18.17
C ARG A 11 24.21 1.12 18.86
N GLN A 12 24.88 2.21 19.24
CA GLN A 12 26.06 2.22 20.08
C GLN A 12 25.83 3.25 21.19
N ASP A 13 25.90 2.82 22.44
CA ASP A 13 25.66 3.66 23.63
C ASP A 13 24.33 4.44 23.61
N GLY A 14 23.26 3.80 23.12
CA GLY A 14 21.94 4.42 22.99
C GLY A 14 21.74 5.30 21.75
N ARG A 15 22.72 5.44 20.88
CA ARG A 15 22.61 6.20 19.63
C ARG A 15 22.24 5.31 18.44
N ILE A 16 21.33 5.80 17.60
CA ILE A 16 20.99 5.23 16.31
C ILE A 16 21.86 5.89 15.23
N THR A 17 22.37 5.13 14.29
CA THR A 17 23.04 5.69 13.11
C THR A 17 22.35 5.17 11.86
N LEU A 18 21.88 6.09 11.02
CA LEU A 18 21.34 5.81 9.71
C LEU A 18 22.46 5.81 8.67
N PHE A 19 22.49 4.79 7.82
CA PHE A 19 23.39 4.74 6.68
C PHE A 19 22.57 4.83 5.41
N GLY A 20 22.76 5.88 4.63
CA GLY A 20 22.05 6.07 3.38
C GLY A 20 22.69 7.15 2.52
N ASP A 21 22.46 7.08 1.22
CA ASP A 21 22.87 8.12 0.29
C ASP A 21 21.68 9.06 0.05
N ASN A 22 21.95 10.37 0.00
CA ASN A 22 20.95 11.43 -0.19
C ASN A 22 19.90 11.55 0.94
N LEU A 23 20.25 11.19 2.16
CA LEU A 23 19.43 11.45 3.33
C LEU A 23 19.50 12.96 3.65
N ASN A 24 18.54 13.72 3.14
CA ASN A 24 18.36 15.12 3.46
C ASN A 24 17.22 15.25 4.46
N PHE A 25 17.52 15.79 5.62
CA PHE A 25 16.54 16.15 6.64
C PHE A 25 16.46 17.66 6.74
N ASP A 26 15.25 18.21 6.74
CA ASP A 26 15.01 19.64 6.97
C ASP A 26 15.13 20.03 8.47
N PHE A 27 15.58 19.09 9.32
CA PHE A 27 15.76 19.27 10.75
C PHE A 27 17.09 18.63 11.21
N GLU A 28 17.68 19.17 12.24
CA GLU A 28 18.85 18.56 12.90
C GLU A 28 18.40 17.31 13.67
N PRO A 29 18.85 16.11 13.29
CA PRO A 29 18.50 14.89 14.01
C PRO A 29 19.19 14.86 15.37
N ALA A 30 18.46 15.18 16.44
CA ALA A 30 19.01 15.27 17.79
C ALA A 30 19.47 13.91 18.36
N ASP A 31 18.84 12.81 17.94
CA ASP A 31 18.97 11.51 18.59
C ASP A 31 19.62 10.43 17.71
N PHE A 32 20.01 10.72 16.50
CA PHE A 32 20.66 9.75 15.62
C PHE A 32 21.74 10.39 14.72
N GLY A 33 22.76 9.59 14.36
CA GLY A 33 23.78 10.00 13.39
C GLY A 33 23.36 9.61 11.97
N VAL A 34 23.81 10.38 11.00
CA VAL A 34 23.64 10.08 9.57
C VAL A 34 25.02 9.89 8.94
N GLU A 35 25.19 8.78 8.23
CA GLU A 35 26.44 8.45 7.55
C GLU A 35 26.15 7.96 6.12
N PRO A 36 26.99 8.29 5.13
CA PRO A 36 26.89 7.73 3.80
C PRO A 36 26.92 6.19 3.81
N LEU A 37 26.11 5.54 2.98
CA LEU A 37 26.04 4.09 2.87
C LEU A 37 27.42 3.46 2.60
N ALA A 38 28.28 4.12 1.86
CA ALA A 38 29.65 3.71 1.58
C ALA A 38 30.53 3.53 2.85
N LYS A 39 30.16 4.15 3.97
CA LYS A 39 30.87 3.96 5.26
C LYS A 39 30.44 2.71 6.03
N LEU A 40 29.30 2.11 5.69
CA LEU A 40 28.76 0.95 6.40
C LEU A 40 29.76 -0.24 6.45
N PRO A 41 30.45 -0.65 5.36
CA PRO A 41 31.43 -1.72 5.44
C PRO A 41 32.56 -1.47 6.44
N ARG A 42 32.94 -0.20 6.63
CA ARG A 42 33.92 0.19 7.65
C ARG A 42 33.34 0.12 9.06
N ALA A 43 32.11 0.58 9.24
CA ALA A 43 31.42 0.54 10.53
C ALA A 43 31.24 -0.90 11.01
N LEU A 44 30.93 -1.83 10.13
CA LEU A 44 30.77 -3.25 10.43
C LEU A 44 32.06 -3.92 10.94
N LYS A 45 33.24 -3.35 10.73
CA LYS A 45 34.49 -3.88 11.30
C LYS A 45 34.47 -3.97 12.82
N ALA A 46 33.73 -3.07 13.49
CA ALA A 46 33.60 -3.08 14.95
C ALA A 46 32.82 -4.29 15.48
N TYR A 47 32.13 -5.02 14.62
CA TYR A 47 31.30 -6.18 14.96
C TYR A 47 31.94 -7.53 14.61
N LYS A 48 33.23 -7.53 14.22
CA LYS A 48 33.96 -8.78 13.99
C LYS A 48 33.86 -9.69 15.23
N ASN A 49 33.53 -10.96 15.01
CA ASN A 49 33.30 -11.98 16.02
C ASN A 49 32.13 -11.67 16.98
N LYS A 50 31.23 -10.75 16.59
CA LYS A 50 29.97 -10.50 17.29
C LYS A 50 28.80 -11.08 16.48
N THR A 51 27.65 -11.18 17.10
CA THR A 51 26.40 -11.55 16.45
C THR A 51 25.61 -10.30 16.10
N VAL A 52 25.09 -10.24 14.87
CA VAL A 52 24.22 -9.16 14.37
C VAL A 52 22.87 -9.76 14.04
N GLY A 53 21.81 -9.14 14.60
CA GLY A 53 20.44 -9.44 14.23
C GLY A 53 20.12 -8.77 12.89
N PHE A 54 19.36 -9.46 12.04
CA PHE A 54 18.89 -8.93 10.77
C PHE A 54 17.61 -9.65 10.34
N ASP A 55 16.76 -8.95 9.61
CA ASP A 55 15.60 -9.55 8.97
C ASP A 55 16.04 -10.30 7.70
N ALA A 56 15.80 -11.61 7.68
CA ALA A 56 16.23 -12.49 6.59
C ALA A 56 15.40 -12.29 5.31
N GLU A 57 14.18 -11.76 5.41
CA GLU A 57 13.28 -11.57 4.28
C GLU A 57 13.54 -10.24 3.54
N THR A 58 13.83 -9.18 4.27
CA THR A 58 13.96 -7.83 3.72
C THR A 58 15.41 -7.36 3.56
N THR A 59 16.37 -7.94 4.33
CA THR A 59 17.77 -7.53 4.26
C THR A 59 18.42 -7.98 2.95
N PRO A 60 18.94 -7.06 2.11
CA PRO A 60 19.60 -7.41 0.87
C PRO A 60 20.77 -8.38 1.06
N TYR A 61 20.91 -9.34 0.15
CA TYR A 61 21.96 -10.36 0.19
C TYR A 61 23.39 -9.80 0.31
N PHE A 62 23.62 -8.61 -0.19
CA PHE A 62 24.88 -7.86 -0.04
C PHE A 62 25.34 -7.75 1.42
N PHE A 63 24.43 -7.53 2.37
CA PHE A 63 24.81 -7.43 3.79
C PHE A 63 25.24 -8.77 4.35
N ARG A 64 24.61 -9.86 3.93
CA ARG A 64 25.02 -11.21 4.33
C ARG A 64 26.44 -11.56 3.82
N GLN A 65 26.79 -11.12 2.60
CA GLN A 65 28.15 -11.26 2.11
C GLN A 65 29.14 -10.46 2.98
N LEU A 66 28.79 -9.22 3.35
CA LEU A 66 29.61 -8.41 4.26
C LEU A 66 29.78 -9.05 5.64
N PHE A 67 28.73 -9.66 6.19
CA PHE A 67 28.80 -10.35 7.48
C PHE A 67 29.78 -11.52 7.39
N ALA A 68 29.69 -12.34 6.37
CA ALA A 68 30.62 -13.45 6.14
C ALA A 68 32.08 -12.97 5.99
N GLU A 69 32.34 -11.97 5.16
CA GLU A 69 33.67 -11.37 4.97
C GLU A 69 34.28 -10.80 6.25
N ARG A 70 33.43 -10.24 7.13
CA ARG A 70 33.84 -9.61 8.39
C ARG A 70 33.87 -10.58 9.57
N LYS A 71 33.51 -11.85 9.37
CA LYS A 71 33.37 -12.86 10.44
C LYS A 71 32.37 -12.43 11.51
N ILE A 72 31.25 -11.88 11.07
CA ILE A 72 30.10 -11.52 11.91
C ILE A 72 29.16 -12.70 11.89
N ALA A 73 28.72 -13.16 13.05
CA ALA A 73 27.71 -14.20 13.16
C ALA A 73 26.33 -13.62 12.85
N GLU A 74 25.53 -14.32 12.04
CA GLU A 74 24.17 -13.95 11.70
C GLU A 74 23.18 -14.47 12.73
N HIS A 75 22.20 -13.63 13.09
CA HIS A 75 21.05 -14.03 13.89
C HIS A 75 19.77 -13.51 13.22
N PRO A 76 19.05 -14.36 12.47
CA PRO A 76 17.77 -13.96 11.89
C PRO A 76 16.80 -13.54 12.98
N LEU A 77 16.13 -12.42 12.79
CA LEU A 77 15.05 -11.91 13.63
C LEU A 77 14.07 -11.14 12.76
N GLU A 78 12.86 -10.96 13.26
CA GLU A 78 11.85 -10.14 12.61
C GLU A 78 12.21 -8.66 12.72
N ASP A 79 11.88 -7.88 11.69
CA ASP A 79 12.07 -6.43 11.70
C ASP A 79 11.11 -5.77 12.69
N PHE A 80 11.63 -5.40 13.85
CA PHE A 80 10.86 -4.70 14.87
C PHE A 80 10.32 -3.34 14.39
N CYS A 81 10.93 -2.73 13.37
CA CYS A 81 10.43 -1.48 12.80
C CYS A 81 9.12 -1.70 12.05
N GLN A 82 8.94 -2.83 11.38
CA GLN A 82 7.68 -3.15 10.71
C GLN A 82 6.53 -3.22 11.72
N THR A 83 6.71 -3.97 12.80
CA THR A 83 5.69 -4.08 13.85
C THR A 83 5.40 -2.74 14.51
N ALA A 84 6.46 -1.96 14.83
CA ALA A 84 6.29 -0.65 15.46
C ALA A 84 5.57 0.36 14.55
N LYS A 85 5.81 0.31 13.22
CA LYS A 85 5.10 1.16 12.24
C LYS A 85 3.66 0.72 12.01
N ALA A 86 3.37 -0.56 12.14
CA ALA A 86 2.03 -1.09 11.97
C ALA A 86 1.06 -0.52 13.02
N GLU A 87 1.52 -0.29 14.25
CA GLU A 87 0.73 0.36 15.30
C GLU A 87 0.84 1.88 15.21
N LYS A 88 -0.15 2.52 14.54
CA LYS A 88 -0.17 3.97 14.36
C LYS A 88 -0.46 4.69 15.67
N ASN A 89 0.32 5.72 15.95
CA ASN A 89 0.10 6.60 17.09
C ASN A 89 -1.08 7.59 16.83
N PRO A 90 -1.59 8.30 17.85
CA PRO A 90 -2.72 9.20 17.67
C PRO A 90 -2.51 10.33 16.65
N VAL A 91 -1.26 10.78 16.45
CA VAL A 91 -0.95 11.82 15.46
C VAL A 91 -1.03 11.25 14.05
N GLU A 92 -0.47 10.06 13.82
CA GLU A 92 -0.56 9.35 12.55
C GLU A 92 -2.00 9.02 12.19
N ILE A 93 -2.81 8.53 13.14
CA ILE A 93 -4.24 8.25 12.93
C ILE A 93 -4.98 9.50 12.52
N SER A 94 -4.81 10.61 13.25
CA SER A 94 -5.47 11.88 12.93
C SER A 94 -5.06 12.41 11.54
N GLY A 95 -3.80 12.22 11.17
CA GLY A 95 -3.29 12.57 9.84
C GLY A 95 -3.94 11.74 8.74
N ILE A 96 -4.00 10.42 8.92
CA ILE A 96 -4.65 9.49 7.98
C ILE A 96 -6.13 9.84 7.80
N GLU A 97 -6.88 10.09 8.87
CA GLU A 97 -8.28 10.50 8.81
C GLU A 97 -8.46 11.80 8.02
N ALA A 98 -7.61 12.82 8.27
CA ALA A 98 -7.63 14.07 7.53
C ALA A 98 -7.29 13.89 6.05
N ALA A 99 -6.31 13.05 5.73
CA ALA A 99 -5.93 12.71 4.36
C ALA A 99 -7.08 12.03 3.60
N HIS A 100 -7.73 11.04 4.22
CA HIS A 100 -8.88 10.35 3.62
C HIS A 100 -10.07 11.28 3.40
N LEU A 101 -10.33 12.22 4.30
CA LEU A 101 -11.37 13.22 4.09
C LEU A 101 -11.07 14.10 2.87
N ARG A 102 -9.83 14.59 2.73
CA ARG A 102 -9.43 15.42 1.58
C ARG A 102 -9.50 14.64 0.28
N ASP A 103 -8.97 13.42 0.26
CA ASP A 103 -8.98 12.56 -0.92
C ASP A 103 -10.40 12.13 -1.30
N GLY A 104 -11.25 11.83 -0.31
CA GLY A 104 -12.66 11.56 -0.50
C GLY A 104 -13.39 12.72 -1.18
N VAL A 105 -13.09 13.97 -0.83
CA VAL A 105 -13.65 15.17 -1.51
C VAL A 105 -13.15 15.22 -2.97
N ALA A 106 -11.88 14.97 -3.22
CA ALA A 106 -11.34 14.93 -4.59
C ALA A 106 -12.01 13.83 -5.42
N MET A 107 -12.18 12.63 -4.84
CA MET A 107 -12.87 11.52 -5.48
C MET A 107 -14.34 11.84 -5.79
N VAL A 108 -15.09 12.43 -4.86
CA VAL A 108 -16.50 12.82 -5.10
C VAL A 108 -16.61 13.85 -6.22
N ARG A 109 -15.71 14.85 -6.24
CA ARG A 109 -15.67 15.84 -7.34
C ARG A 109 -15.35 15.18 -8.68
N PHE A 110 -14.43 14.24 -8.68
CA PHE A 110 -14.08 13.45 -9.87
C PHE A 110 -15.28 12.61 -10.35
N LEU A 111 -15.93 11.85 -9.47
CA LEU A 111 -17.10 11.03 -9.83
C LEU A 111 -18.25 11.87 -10.38
N HIS A 112 -18.49 13.04 -9.79
CA HIS A 112 -19.46 13.98 -10.32
C HIS A 112 -19.09 14.49 -11.71
N TRP A 113 -17.81 14.84 -11.93
CA TRP A 113 -17.36 15.23 -13.24
C TRP A 113 -17.49 14.08 -14.25
N LEU A 114 -17.07 12.87 -13.88
CA LEU A 114 -17.09 11.69 -14.76
C LEU A 114 -18.52 11.40 -15.21
N SER A 115 -19.50 11.46 -14.32
CA SER A 115 -20.91 11.13 -14.62
C SER A 115 -21.52 11.92 -15.79
N GLY A 116 -21.03 13.14 -16.04
CA GLY A 116 -21.50 14.00 -17.13
C GLY A 116 -20.53 14.13 -18.31
N ASN A 117 -19.29 13.62 -18.21
CA ASN A 117 -18.24 13.93 -19.17
C ASN A 117 -17.48 12.71 -19.74
N TRP A 118 -17.80 11.50 -19.32
CA TRP A 118 -17.07 10.31 -19.76
C TRP A 118 -17.18 10.02 -21.29
N PRO A 119 -18.27 10.35 -22.02
CA PRO A 119 -18.34 10.08 -23.45
C PRO A 119 -17.19 10.75 -24.22
N GLY A 120 -16.46 9.93 -24.98
CA GLY A 120 -15.31 10.39 -25.78
C GLY A 120 -14.01 10.56 -24.99
N LYS A 121 -13.99 10.24 -23.69
CA LYS A 121 -12.79 10.21 -22.86
C LYS A 121 -12.06 8.87 -22.96
N THR A 122 -10.80 8.88 -22.54
CA THR A 122 -9.95 7.70 -22.46
C THR A 122 -9.53 7.44 -21.00
N GLU A 123 -8.88 6.31 -20.77
CA GLU A 123 -8.30 5.95 -19.46
C GLU A 123 -7.28 7.00 -19.00
N LEU A 124 -6.43 7.51 -19.88
CA LEU A 124 -5.47 8.57 -19.54
C LEU A 124 -6.15 9.91 -19.23
N ASP A 125 -7.28 10.22 -19.87
CA ASP A 125 -8.09 11.38 -19.49
C ASP A 125 -8.63 11.26 -18.06
N VAL A 126 -9.01 10.04 -17.64
CA VAL A 126 -9.46 9.72 -16.27
C VAL A 126 -8.33 9.93 -15.28
N VAL A 127 -7.17 9.30 -15.53
CA VAL A 127 -5.97 9.44 -14.70
C VAL A 127 -5.62 10.91 -14.49
N LYS A 128 -5.49 11.64 -15.59
CA LYS A 128 -5.15 13.07 -15.55
C LYS A 128 -6.18 13.87 -14.75
N LYS A 129 -7.46 13.62 -14.97
CA LYS A 129 -8.53 14.41 -14.32
C LYS A 129 -8.61 14.18 -12.82
N LEU A 130 -8.42 12.92 -12.37
CA LEU A 130 -8.37 12.61 -10.95
C LEU A 130 -7.15 13.27 -10.28
N HIS A 131 -5.99 13.16 -10.91
CA HIS A 131 -4.79 13.88 -10.47
C HIS A 131 -5.05 15.39 -10.33
N ASP A 132 -5.68 16.04 -11.33
CA ASP A 132 -5.99 17.48 -11.30
C ASP A 132 -6.86 17.87 -10.09
N PHE A 133 -7.76 16.99 -9.61
CA PHE A 133 -8.55 17.23 -8.40
C PHE A 133 -7.75 17.00 -7.11
N ARG A 134 -6.94 15.97 -7.04
CA ARG A 134 -6.08 15.66 -5.89
C ARG A 134 -5.01 16.71 -5.67
N ALA A 135 -4.36 17.16 -6.73
CA ALA A 135 -3.31 18.18 -6.68
C ALA A 135 -3.78 19.56 -6.18
N GLN A 136 -5.10 19.80 -6.09
CA GLN A 136 -5.67 20.99 -5.47
C GLN A 136 -5.82 20.87 -3.95
N GLY A 137 -5.65 19.67 -3.40
CA GLY A 137 -5.78 19.41 -1.97
C GLY A 137 -4.56 19.91 -1.18
N GLU A 138 -4.81 20.35 0.05
CA GLU A 138 -3.73 20.69 0.99
C GLU A 138 -2.89 19.45 1.30
N ASN A 139 -1.60 19.64 1.53
CA ASN A 139 -0.63 18.59 1.85
C ASN A 139 -0.43 17.52 0.77
N TYR A 140 -0.99 17.69 -0.44
CA TYR A 140 -0.75 16.75 -1.53
C TYR A 140 0.72 16.78 -1.96
N TRP A 141 1.34 15.61 -2.07
CA TRP A 141 2.71 15.47 -2.53
C TRP A 141 2.80 14.73 -3.88
N SER A 142 2.13 13.59 -4.01
CA SER A 142 2.14 12.77 -5.23
C SER A 142 0.96 11.80 -5.23
N GLU A 143 0.81 11.00 -6.28
CA GLU A 143 0.03 9.77 -6.20
C GLU A 143 0.75 8.77 -5.27
N SER A 144 0.01 7.97 -4.50
CA SER A 144 0.57 6.91 -3.65
C SER A 144 1.04 5.71 -4.48
N PHE A 145 0.42 5.50 -5.63
CA PHE A 145 0.81 4.54 -6.67
C PHE A 145 0.31 5.00 -8.03
N GLY A 146 0.77 4.37 -9.11
CA GLY A 146 0.27 4.69 -10.45
C GLY A 146 -1.21 4.38 -10.58
N THR A 147 -2.03 5.38 -10.86
CA THR A 147 -3.49 5.22 -10.97
C THR A 147 -3.84 4.15 -12.01
N ILE A 148 -4.62 3.17 -11.61
CA ILE A 148 -5.21 2.15 -12.46
C ILE A 148 -6.56 2.69 -12.93
N ALA A 149 -6.67 3.00 -14.21
CA ALA A 149 -7.94 3.34 -14.85
C ALA A 149 -8.16 2.34 -15.98
N ALA A 150 -8.98 1.33 -15.72
CA ALA A 150 -9.09 0.15 -16.57
C ALA A 150 -10.52 0.02 -17.10
N ALA A 151 -10.72 0.32 -18.40
CA ALA A 151 -12.02 0.29 -19.04
C ALA A 151 -12.31 -1.08 -19.67
N GLY A 152 -13.50 -1.62 -19.42
CA GLY A 152 -13.95 -2.89 -20.01
C GLY A 152 -12.99 -4.06 -19.70
N PRO A 153 -12.42 -4.74 -20.72
CA PRO A 153 -11.58 -5.92 -20.52
C PRO A 153 -10.27 -5.64 -19.76
N ASP A 154 -9.78 -4.40 -19.76
CA ASP A 154 -8.54 -4.05 -19.06
C ASP A 154 -8.70 -4.13 -17.55
N GLY A 155 -9.94 -4.01 -17.04
CA GLY A 155 -10.27 -4.24 -15.64
C GLY A 155 -10.04 -5.67 -15.14
N ALA A 156 -9.81 -6.63 -16.03
CA ALA A 156 -9.42 -8.00 -15.65
C ALA A 156 -7.91 -8.17 -15.41
N VAL A 157 -7.12 -7.14 -15.69
CA VAL A 157 -5.66 -7.15 -15.51
C VAL A 157 -5.33 -6.50 -14.18
N VAL A 158 -4.91 -7.34 -13.20
CA VAL A 158 -4.49 -6.84 -11.88
C VAL A 158 -3.28 -5.91 -12.05
N HIS A 159 -3.30 -4.74 -11.39
CA HIS A 159 -2.29 -3.70 -11.50
C HIS A 159 -2.10 -3.17 -12.95
N TYR A 160 -3.19 -3.11 -13.73
CA TYR A 160 -3.17 -2.48 -15.05
C TYR A 160 -2.66 -1.04 -14.97
N GLN A 161 -1.82 -0.66 -15.93
CA GLN A 161 -1.32 0.72 -16.04
C GLN A 161 -1.63 1.23 -17.44
N PRO A 162 -2.54 2.21 -17.59
CA PRO A 162 -2.80 2.79 -18.91
C PRO A 162 -1.56 3.52 -19.43
N ALA A 163 -1.23 3.29 -20.68
CA ALA A 163 -0.12 3.91 -21.39
C ALA A 163 -0.60 4.44 -22.73
N ALA A 164 0.17 5.35 -23.36
CA ALA A 164 -0.23 5.96 -24.62
C ALA A 164 -0.54 4.95 -25.72
N GLU A 165 0.15 3.80 -25.70
CA GLU A 165 -0.01 2.72 -26.68
C GLU A 165 -1.22 1.84 -26.42
N THR A 166 -1.72 1.81 -25.16
CA THR A 166 -2.83 0.95 -24.70
C THR A 166 -4.07 1.75 -24.30
N ASP A 167 -4.01 3.08 -24.37
CA ASP A 167 -5.05 4.00 -23.90
C ASP A 167 -6.41 3.72 -24.55
N ARG A 168 -7.33 3.17 -23.77
CA ARG A 168 -8.66 2.75 -24.24
C ARG A 168 -9.68 3.87 -24.08
N LYS A 169 -10.56 3.98 -25.05
CA LYS A 169 -11.74 4.86 -24.94
C LYS A 169 -12.76 4.25 -24.00
N LEU A 170 -13.40 5.12 -23.24
CA LEU A 170 -14.55 4.75 -22.42
C LEU A 170 -15.76 4.50 -23.30
N GLU A 171 -16.38 3.33 -23.19
CA GLU A 171 -17.49 2.89 -24.04
C GLU A 171 -18.76 2.67 -23.22
N GLU A 172 -19.91 3.04 -23.79
CA GLU A 172 -21.20 2.81 -23.15
C GLU A 172 -21.48 1.33 -22.94
N GLY A 173 -22.08 0.98 -21.82
CA GLY A 173 -22.39 -0.41 -21.44
C GLY A 173 -21.18 -1.17 -20.88
N SER A 174 -20.04 -0.51 -20.69
CA SER A 174 -18.86 -1.11 -20.03
C SER A 174 -18.72 -0.66 -18.57
N LEU A 175 -17.76 -1.27 -17.88
CA LEU A 175 -17.33 -0.85 -16.54
C LEU A 175 -15.97 -0.14 -16.65
N LEU A 176 -15.76 0.83 -15.78
CA LEU A 176 -14.46 1.41 -15.48
C LEU A 176 -14.05 1.00 -14.07
N LEU A 177 -12.99 0.21 -13.95
CA LEU A 177 -12.31 -0.02 -12.69
C LEU A 177 -11.32 1.14 -12.48
N LEU A 178 -11.48 1.86 -11.39
CA LEU A 178 -10.60 2.95 -11.00
C LEU A 178 -10.02 2.64 -9.63
N ASP A 179 -8.72 2.37 -9.61
CA ASP A 179 -7.96 2.13 -8.40
C ASP A 179 -6.83 3.15 -8.29
N SER A 180 -6.80 3.90 -7.19
CA SER A 180 -5.98 5.09 -7.08
C SER A 180 -5.81 5.55 -5.65
N GLY A 181 -4.72 6.21 -5.39
CA GLY A 181 -4.48 6.81 -4.08
C GLY A 181 -3.56 8.02 -4.17
N ALA A 182 -3.56 8.81 -3.12
CA ALA A 182 -2.71 9.98 -2.98
C ALA A 182 -1.78 9.86 -1.79
N GLN A 183 -0.61 10.46 -1.93
CA GLN A 183 0.34 10.67 -0.86
C GLN A 183 0.20 12.10 -0.39
N TYR A 184 -0.29 12.26 0.82
CA TYR A 184 -0.27 13.51 1.55
C TYR A 184 0.84 13.49 2.60
N PHE A 185 1.33 14.64 3.04
CA PHE A 185 2.35 14.69 4.10
C PHE A 185 1.89 14.09 5.43
N ASP A 186 0.60 14.01 5.65
CA ASP A 186 -0.03 13.53 6.88
C ASP A 186 -0.79 12.20 6.70
N GLY A 187 -0.79 11.60 5.51
CA GLY A 187 -1.42 10.30 5.29
C GLY A 187 -1.29 9.78 3.87
N THR A 188 -1.40 8.47 3.72
CA THR A 188 -1.45 7.77 2.45
C THR A 188 -2.87 7.26 2.24
N THR A 189 -3.44 7.43 1.04
CA THR A 189 -4.77 6.92 0.70
C THR A 189 -4.69 5.86 -0.40
N ASP A 190 -5.72 5.01 -0.40
CA ASP A 190 -5.92 3.92 -1.35
C ASP A 190 -7.42 3.73 -1.55
N ILE A 191 -7.94 3.97 -2.75
CA ILE A 191 -9.38 4.00 -3.02
C ILE A 191 -9.67 3.34 -4.37
N THR A 192 -10.46 2.27 -4.36
CA THR A 192 -10.95 1.62 -5.56
C THR A 192 -12.44 1.86 -5.79
N ARG A 193 -12.85 2.09 -7.02
CA ARG A 193 -14.25 2.17 -7.44
C ARG A 193 -14.46 1.47 -8.78
N THR A 194 -15.55 0.71 -8.88
CA THR A 194 -16.04 0.17 -10.15
C THR A 194 -17.26 0.99 -10.60
N ILE A 195 -17.18 1.61 -11.76
CA ILE A 195 -18.12 2.62 -12.24
C ILE A 195 -18.75 2.13 -13.53
N ALA A 196 -20.08 2.13 -13.59
CA ALA A 196 -20.79 1.84 -14.84
C ALA A 196 -20.74 3.03 -15.81
N LEU A 197 -20.38 2.78 -17.03
CA LEU A 197 -20.40 3.74 -18.13
C LEU A 197 -21.68 3.52 -18.94
N GLY A 198 -22.71 4.29 -18.65
CA GLY A 198 -24.05 4.07 -19.20
C GLY A 198 -24.78 2.93 -18.48
N THR A 199 -25.48 2.07 -19.26
CA THR A 199 -26.30 0.99 -18.70
C THR A 199 -25.51 -0.34 -18.65
N PRO A 200 -25.16 -0.87 -17.47
CA PRO A 200 -24.43 -2.12 -17.34
C PRO A 200 -25.32 -3.33 -17.70
N SER A 201 -24.71 -4.44 -18.09
CA SER A 201 -25.42 -5.68 -18.31
C SER A 201 -25.92 -6.29 -16.99
N PRO A 202 -26.96 -7.17 -17.04
CA PRO A 202 -27.41 -7.90 -15.85
C PRO A 202 -26.27 -8.69 -15.18
N GLU A 203 -25.40 -9.32 -15.95
CA GLU A 203 -24.25 -10.06 -15.41
C GLU A 203 -23.27 -9.16 -14.67
N MET A 204 -23.00 -7.93 -15.17
CA MET A 204 -22.17 -6.95 -14.47
C MET A 204 -22.80 -6.54 -13.13
N CYS A 205 -24.12 -6.33 -13.11
CA CYS A 205 -24.86 -5.99 -11.87
C CYS A 205 -24.80 -7.14 -10.85
N ASP A 206 -24.96 -8.39 -11.31
CA ASP A 206 -24.90 -9.56 -10.45
C ASP A 206 -23.50 -9.75 -9.85
N ASN A 207 -22.45 -9.62 -10.68
CA ASN A 207 -21.07 -9.70 -10.22
C ASN A 207 -20.70 -8.57 -9.25
N PHE A 208 -21.08 -7.35 -9.55
CA PHE A 208 -20.88 -6.20 -8.66
C PHE A 208 -21.56 -6.44 -7.30
N THR A 209 -22.82 -6.90 -7.32
CA THR A 209 -23.57 -7.22 -6.10
C THR A 209 -22.89 -8.34 -5.29
N LEU A 210 -22.33 -9.33 -5.96
CA LEU A 210 -21.63 -10.42 -5.32
C LEU A 210 -20.35 -9.95 -4.64
N VAL A 211 -19.55 -9.13 -5.31
CA VAL A 211 -18.34 -8.50 -4.72
C VAL A 211 -18.73 -7.62 -3.55
N LEU A 212 -19.81 -6.82 -3.65
CA LEU A 212 -20.30 -6.00 -2.55
C LEU A 212 -20.71 -6.85 -1.32
N LYS A 213 -21.33 -8.03 -1.54
CA LYS A 213 -21.64 -8.98 -0.44
C LYS A 213 -20.35 -9.47 0.23
N ALA A 214 -19.31 -9.80 -0.56
CA ALA A 214 -18.00 -10.21 -0.06
C ALA A 214 -17.35 -9.11 0.77
N HIS A 215 -17.37 -7.88 0.27
CA HIS A 215 -16.88 -6.70 0.96
C HIS A 215 -17.60 -6.46 2.31
N ILE A 216 -18.93 -6.46 2.31
CA ILE A 216 -19.72 -6.30 3.52
C ILE A 216 -19.44 -7.42 4.53
N ALA A 217 -19.32 -8.68 4.07
CA ALA A 217 -19.03 -9.81 4.94
C ALA A 217 -17.71 -9.59 5.71
N LEU A 218 -16.67 -9.13 5.04
CA LEU A 218 -15.39 -8.81 5.67
C LEU A 218 -15.50 -7.57 6.57
N ALA A 219 -16.03 -6.46 6.07
CA ALA A 219 -16.10 -5.19 6.79
C ALA A 219 -16.96 -5.26 8.06
N SER A 220 -17.97 -6.13 8.10
CA SER A 220 -18.82 -6.33 9.26
C SER A 220 -18.32 -7.41 10.23
N GLN A 221 -17.23 -8.13 9.87
CA GLN A 221 -16.73 -9.24 10.67
C GLN A 221 -16.09 -8.76 11.95
N LYS A 222 -16.58 -9.26 13.07
CA LYS A 222 -15.90 -9.13 14.37
C LYS A 222 -15.00 -10.34 14.56
N PHE A 223 -13.78 -10.12 14.96
CA PHE A 223 -12.80 -11.18 15.18
C PHE A 223 -12.05 -10.98 16.50
N ILE A 224 -11.50 -12.08 17.02
CA ILE A 224 -10.76 -12.10 18.27
C ILE A 224 -9.29 -11.73 18.03
N ASP A 225 -8.63 -11.26 19.07
CA ASP A 225 -7.20 -11.01 19.04
C ASP A 225 -6.43 -12.28 18.63
N GLY A 226 -5.40 -12.10 17.79
CA GLY A 226 -4.62 -13.18 17.20
C GLY A 226 -5.21 -13.80 15.92
N THR A 227 -6.36 -13.30 15.43
CA THR A 227 -6.90 -13.74 14.14
C THR A 227 -5.97 -13.31 13.01
N ASP A 228 -5.59 -14.24 12.14
CA ASP A 228 -4.74 -14.00 10.99
C ASP A 228 -5.53 -13.54 9.74
N GLY A 229 -4.82 -12.91 8.80
CA GLY A 229 -5.43 -12.42 7.57
C GLY A 229 -5.96 -13.52 6.64
N MET A 230 -5.41 -14.75 6.72
CA MET A 230 -5.93 -15.89 5.96
C MET A 230 -7.32 -16.29 6.42
N SER A 231 -7.60 -16.17 7.70
CA SER A 231 -8.94 -16.44 8.27
C SER A 231 -9.96 -15.39 7.80
N LEU A 232 -9.54 -14.12 7.75
CA LEU A 232 -10.39 -13.02 7.25
C LEU A 232 -10.59 -13.10 5.74
N ASP A 233 -9.59 -13.49 4.96
CA ASP A 233 -9.69 -13.71 3.50
C ASP A 233 -10.80 -14.72 3.14
N LYS A 234 -10.91 -15.80 3.90
CA LYS A 234 -11.97 -16.81 3.68
C LYS A 234 -13.37 -16.23 3.88
N ILE A 235 -13.53 -15.27 4.80
CA ILE A 235 -14.81 -14.61 5.05
C ILE A 235 -15.21 -13.77 3.83
N ALA A 236 -14.27 -13.00 3.28
CA ALA A 236 -14.49 -12.22 2.06
C ALA A 236 -14.81 -13.14 0.86
N ARG A 237 -14.11 -14.26 0.70
CA ARG A 237 -14.32 -15.19 -0.42
C ARG A 237 -15.56 -16.06 -0.31
N SER A 238 -16.05 -16.30 0.89
CA SER A 238 -17.20 -17.22 1.11
C SER A 238 -18.43 -16.88 0.27
N PRO A 239 -18.92 -15.63 0.17
CA PRO A 239 -20.02 -15.30 -0.73
C PRO A 239 -19.73 -15.60 -2.20
N MET A 240 -18.47 -15.40 -2.64
CA MET A 240 -18.04 -15.69 -4.01
C MET A 240 -18.05 -17.20 -4.28
N TRP A 241 -17.47 -17.99 -3.38
CA TRP A 241 -17.41 -19.46 -3.51
C TRP A 241 -18.77 -20.12 -3.54
N ASN A 242 -19.76 -19.59 -2.80
CA ASN A 242 -21.13 -20.09 -2.82
C ASN A 242 -21.78 -20.00 -4.23
N GLU A 243 -21.31 -19.07 -5.06
CA GLU A 243 -21.74 -18.89 -6.45
C GLU A 243 -20.75 -19.50 -7.46
N GLY A 244 -19.77 -20.30 -7.00
CA GLY A 244 -18.75 -20.92 -7.84
C GLY A 244 -17.77 -19.93 -8.47
N LYS A 245 -17.64 -18.74 -7.91
CA LYS A 245 -16.75 -17.67 -8.37
C LYS A 245 -15.61 -17.40 -7.38
N ASP A 246 -14.54 -16.81 -7.85
CA ASP A 246 -13.39 -16.41 -7.05
C ASP A 246 -12.59 -15.32 -7.76
N TYR A 247 -11.74 -14.61 -7.02
CA TYR A 247 -10.75 -13.65 -7.54
C TYR A 247 -9.33 -14.12 -7.25
N LYS A 248 -8.35 -13.68 -8.05
CA LYS A 248 -6.98 -14.23 -8.08
C LYS A 248 -5.93 -13.30 -7.46
N HIS A 249 -6.34 -12.26 -6.76
CA HIS A 249 -5.46 -11.32 -6.05
C HIS A 249 -5.65 -11.41 -4.54
N GLY A 250 -4.89 -10.64 -3.76
CA GLY A 250 -5.11 -10.49 -2.31
C GLY A 250 -6.41 -9.75 -2.01
N THR A 251 -6.87 -9.84 -0.77
CA THR A 251 -8.12 -9.22 -0.34
C THR A 251 -7.86 -7.87 0.34
N GLY A 252 -6.73 -7.71 1.01
CA GLY A 252 -6.41 -6.45 1.65
C GLY A 252 -5.01 -6.44 2.27
N HIS A 253 -4.59 -5.26 2.68
CA HIS A 253 -3.26 -5.01 3.23
C HIS A 253 -3.27 -3.86 4.23
N GLY A 254 -2.18 -3.70 4.99
CA GLY A 254 -1.96 -2.51 5.79
C GLY A 254 -1.56 -1.32 4.93
N VAL A 255 -1.83 -0.11 5.40
CA VAL A 255 -1.47 1.16 4.75
C VAL A 255 -0.55 1.97 5.66
N GLY A 256 0.51 2.54 5.10
CA GLY A 256 1.42 3.42 5.82
C GLY A 256 0.80 4.77 6.14
N CYS A 257 1.29 5.44 7.17
CA CYS A 257 0.90 6.84 7.45
C CYS A 257 1.59 7.83 6.50
N PHE A 258 2.75 7.47 5.96
CA PHE A 258 3.44 8.20 4.90
C PHE A 258 4.26 7.23 4.06
N LEU A 259 4.03 7.22 2.72
CA LEU A 259 4.54 6.20 1.80
C LEU A 259 4.00 4.80 2.13
N ASN A 260 4.50 3.78 1.43
CA ASN A 260 4.11 2.39 1.64
C ASN A 260 2.58 2.19 1.64
N VAL A 261 1.94 2.47 0.52
CA VAL A 261 0.51 2.15 0.34
C VAL A 261 0.22 0.70 0.73
N HIS A 262 1.10 -0.23 0.38
CA HIS A 262 1.14 -1.58 0.92
C HIS A 262 2.15 -1.63 2.08
N GLU A 263 1.67 -1.66 3.31
CA GLU A 263 2.52 -1.75 4.50
C GLU A 263 2.20 -3.02 5.31
N GLY A 264 3.21 -3.89 5.47
CA GLY A 264 3.15 -5.04 6.37
C GLY A 264 3.35 -4.66 7.85
N PRO A 265 3.44 -5.69 8.73
CA PRO A 265 3.64 -7.11 8.44
C PRO A 265 2.37 -7.89 8.11
N GLN A 266 1.17 -7.40 8.44
CA GLN A 266 -0.09 -8.08 8.19
C GLN A 266 -0.61 -7.82 6.77
N ASN A 267 -1.34 -8.79 6.26
CA ASN A 267 -2.14 -8.69 5.03
C ASN A 267 -3.33 -9.65 5.10
N ILE A 268 -4.36 -9.41 4.30
CA ILE A 268 -5.51 -10.30 4.15
C ILE A 268 -5.39 -10.99 2.78
N GLY A 269 -5.22 -12.32 2.78
CA GLY A 269 -5.02 -13.06 1.54
C GLY A 269 -4.83 -14.56 1.77
N MET A 270 -4.89 -15.35 0.69
CA MET A 270 -4.75 -16.81 0.76
C MET A 270 -3.38 -17.28 1.29
N TYR A 271 -2.36 -16.46 1.17
CA TYR A 271 -1.00 -16.71 1.60
C TYR A 271 -0.51 -15.61 2.55
N SER A 272 -1.39 -15.18 3.47
CA SER A 272 -1.04 -14.14 4.43
C SER A 272 0.06 -14.59 5.38
N SER A 273 0.81 -13.62 5.88
CA SER A 273 1.76 -13.84 6.96
C SER A 273 1.04 -14.35 8.22
N SER A 274 1.77 -15.04 9.10
CA SER A 274 1.27 -15.50 10.40
C SER A 274 1.04 -14.37 11.41
N TYR A 275 1.29 -13.12 11.01
CA TYR A 275 1.04 -11.96 11.87
C TYR A 275 -0.46 -11.76 12.08
N PRO A 276 -0.89 -11.48 13.34
CA PRO A 276 -2.29 -11.13 13.60
C PRO A 276 -2.67 -9.84 12.86
N CYS A 277 -3.91 -9.77 12.40
CA CYS A 277 -4.47 -8.52 11.90
C CYS A 277 -4.63 -7.53 13.04
N LEU A 278 -4.06 -6.35 12.87
CA LEU A 278 -4.16 -5.25 13.82
C LEU A 278 -5.32 -4.35 13.37
N LEU A 279 -6.36 -4.23 14.21
CA LEU A 279 -7.61 -3.51 13.90
C LEU A 279 -7.44 -2.04 13.49
N TYR A 280 -6.32 -1.44 13.86
CA TYR A 280 -6.07 0.00 13.60
C TYR A 280 -5.11 0.25 12.43
N THR A 281 -4.73 -0.78 11.68
CA THR A 281 -3.64 -0.67 10.71
C THR A 281 -3.96 -1.27 9.34
N SER A 282 -5.09 -1.94 9.18
CA SER A 282 -5.54 -2.45 7.89
C SER A 282 -6.91 -1.89 7.56
N ASP A 283 -7.00 -1.19 6.47
CA ASP A 283 -8.26 -0.79 5.86
C ASP A 283 -8.61 -1.78 4.76
N ALA A 284 -9.20 -2.91 5.18
CA ALA A 284 -9.69 -3.92 4.24
C ALA A 284 -10.99 -3.48 3.53
N ALA A 285 -11.48 -2.28 3.83
CA ALA A 285 -12.77 -1.79 3.35
C ALA A 285 -12.68 -1.03 2.02
N ASP A 286 -11.50 -0.63 1.59
CA ASP A 286 -11.32 0.26 0.44
C ASP A 286 -10.70 -0.41 -0.80
N GLU A 287 -10.43 -1.73 -0.80
CA GLU A 287 -10.02 -2.49 -1.98
C GLU A 287 -11.16 -3.20 -2.74
#